data_9e60ff4bf0b39026fc4644b13cab9a37
#
_entry.id   9e60ff4bf0b39026fc4644b13cab9a37
#
_cell.length_a   1.000
_cell.length_b   1.000
_cell.length_c   1.000
_cell.angle_alpha   90.00
_cell.angle_beta   90.00
_cell.angle_gamma   90.00
#
_symmetry.space_group_name_H-M   'P 1'
#
loop_
_entity.id
_entity.type
_entity.pdbx_description
1 polymer ?
#
loop_
_entity_poly.entity_id
_entity_poly.type
_entity_poly.pdbx_seq_one_letter_code
_entity_poly.pdbx_strand_id
1 'polypeptide(L)'
;VYENIKDMEPAKKSAIYTLVQITKGQARFVEVNPYDAELLRKFIPKIKDISSEPLIGVKEPLKDMLAACGVIIVYLPIIDNITSTCITYSKGNSIVLGIPTEDTDDFWNLLEEALQNLVERDFPHSNRKYRNNDPVTVVNY
;
A
#
# COMPACT_ATOMS: atom_id res chain seq x y z
N VAL A 1 12.87 0.51 -4.98
CA VAL A 1 13.89 1.36 -4.35
C VAL A 1 13.24 2.28 -3.32
N TYR A 2 13.76 2.28 -2.13
CA TYR A 2 13.30 3.19 -1.07
C TYR A 2 13.78 4.60 -1.35
N GLU A 3 12.90 5.56 -1.21
CA GLU A 3 13.23 6.95 -1.43
C GLU A 3 13.11 7.75 -0.14
N ASN A 4 14.06 8.66 0.06
CA ASN A 4 13.99 9.64 1.14
C ASN A 4 13.34 10.91 0.60
N ILE A 5 12.22 11.30 1.19
CA ILE A 5 11.47 12.48 0.76
C ILE A 5 12.34 13.74 0.80
N LYS A 6 13.25 13.83 1.77
CA LYS A 6 14.12 15.00 1.93
C LYS A 6 15.06 15.21 0.74
N ASP A 7 15.41 14.14 0.02
CA ASP A 7 16.35 14.18 -1.10
C ASP A 7 15.67 14.35 -2.44
N MET A 8 14.35 14.44 -2.47
CA MET A 8 13.57 14.60 -3.70
C MET A 8 13.62 16.03 -4.20
N GLU A 9 13.47 16.19 -5.52
CA GLU A 9 13.25 17.50 -6.10
C GLU A 9 11.95 18.13 -5.59
N PRO A 10 11.87 19.48 -5.49
CA PRO A 10 10.72 20.14 -4.89
C PRO A 10 9.37 19.75 -5.49
N ALA A 11 9.29 19.65 -6.81
CA ALA A 11 8.03 19.27 -7.50
C ALA A 11 7.59 17.86 -7.13
N LYS A 12 8.52 16.89 -7.16
CA LYS A 12 8.24 15.51 -6.80
C LYS A 12 7.90 15.41 -5.31
N LYS A 13 8.63 16.13 -4.47
CA LYS A 13 8.40 16.16 -3.03
C LYS A 13 6.98 16.64 -2.71
N SER A 14 6.53 17.71 -3.38
CA SER A 14 5.17 18.24 -3.21
C SER A 14 4.12 17.19 -3.60
N ALA A 15 4.31 16.52 -4.73
CA ALA A 15 3.40 15.47 -5.19
C ALA A 15 3.35 14.30 -4.20
N ILE A 16 4.50 13.86 -3.70
CA ILE A 16 4.56 12.77 -2.72
C ILE A 16 3.86 13.16 -1.42
N TYR A 17 4.06 14.39 -0.91
CA TYR A 17 3.32 14.85 0.27
C TYR A 17 1.82 14.84 0.05
N THR A 18 1.36 15.22 -1.14
CA THR A 18 -0.06 15.14 -1.48
C THR A 18 -0.57 13.70 -1.42
N LEU A 19 0.17 12.77 -2.01
CA LEU A 19 -0.19 11.35 -1.98
C LEU A 19 -0.20 10.80 -0.54
N VAL A 20 0.74 11.21 0.29
CA VAL A 20 0.78 10.83 1.71
C VAL A 20 -0.48 11.34 2.43
N GLN A 21 -0.87 12.59 2.19
CA GLN A 21 -2.06 13.16 2.81
C GLN A 21 -3.34 12.46 2.37
N ILE A 22 -3.46 12.13 1.08
CA ILE A 22 -4.59 11.36 0.57
C ILE A 22 -4.64 9.99 1.23
N THR A 23 -3.50 9.31 1.31
CA THR A 23 -3.42 7.98 1.92
C THR A 23 -3.86 8.02 3.38
N LYS A 24 -3.31 8.95 4.16
CA LYS A 24 -3.67 9.09 5.58
C LYS A 24 -5.13 9.48 5.76
N GLY A 25 -5.64 10.39 4.92
CA GLY A 25 -7.02 10.83 4.99
C GLY A 25 -8.01 9.70 4.75
N GLN A 26 -7.77 8.88 3.73
CA GLN A 26 -8.65 7.77 3.42
C GLN A 26 -8.55 6.62 4.41
N ALA A 27 -7.38 6.36 4.97
CA ALA A 27 -7.18 5.28 5.92
C ALA A 27 -7.58 5.64 7.35
N ARG A 28 -7.78 6.92 7.64
CA ARG A 28 -7.90 7.44 9.00
C ARG A 28 -8.91 6.72 9.87
N PHE A 29 -10.09 6.44 9.34
CA PHE A 29 -11.19 5.82 10.09
C PHE A 29 -11.44 4.37 9.69
N VAL A 30 -10.58 3.80 8.86
CA VAL A 30 -10.70 2.40 8.45
C VAL A 30 -10.02 1.53 9.49
N GLU A 31 -10.75 0.52 9.98
CA GLU A 31 -10.20 -0.46 10.90
C GLU A 31 -10.28 -1.85 10.26
N VAL A 32 -9.21 -2.60 10.41
CA VAL A 32 -9.07 -3.94 9.87
C VAL A 32 -8.45 -4.84 10.94
N ASN A 33 -8.32 -6.11 10.62
CA ASN A 33 -7.64 -7.05 11.50
C ASN A 33 -6.17 -6.66 11.69
N PRO A 34 -5.51 -7.13 12.76
CA PRO A 34 -4.06 -6.98 12.87
C PRO A 34 -3.34 -7.61 11.68
N TYR A 35 -2.21 -7.02 11.29
CA TYR A 35 -1.43 -7.53 10.19
C TYR A 35 -0.97 -8.98 10.45
N ASP A 36 -1.21 -9.84 9.46
CA ASP A 36 -0.88 -11.25 9.51
C ASP A 36 -0.12 -11.63 8.23
N ALA A 37 1.20 -11.70 8.34
CA ALA A 37 2.06 -12.00 7.19
C ALA A 37 1.82 -13.39 6.61
N GLU A 38 1.52 -14.37 7.47
CA GLU A 38 1.26 -15.74 7.01
C GLU A 38 -0.03 -15.81 6.18
N LEU A 39 -1.06 -15.13 6.63
CA LEU A 39 -2.32 -15.06 5.88
C LEU A 39 -2.14 -14.31 4.57
N LEU A 40 -1.35 -13.24 4.57
CA LEU A 40 -1.04 -12.50 3.35
C LEU A 40 -0.29 -13.37 2.34
N ARG A 41 0.68 -14.17 2.79
CA ARG A 41 1.38 -15.13 1.92
C ARG A 41 0.41 -16.09 1.24
N LYS A 42 -0.60 -16.55 1.96
CA LYS A 42 -1.63 -17.44 1.42
C LYS A 42 -2.53 -16.74 0.41
N PHE A 43 -2.78 -15.43 0.59
CA PHE A 43 -3.68 -14.69 -0.28
C PHE A 43 -3.02 -14.16 -1.55
N ILE A 44 -1.70 -13.99 -1.58
CA ILE A 44 -1.00 -13.49 -2.77
C ILE A 44 -1.31 -14.32 -4.02
N PRO A 45 -1.25 -15.68 -3.99
CA PRO A 45 -1.64 -16.47 -5.16
C PRO A 45 -3.11 -16.28 -5.57
N LYS A 46 -4.00 -16.09 -4.61
CA LYS A 46 -5.42 -15.84 -4.90
C LYS A 46 -5.64 -14.49 -5.55
N ILE A 47 -4.89 -13.48 -5.12
CA ILE A 47 -4.91 -12.15 -5.73
C ILE A 47 -4.42 -12.25 -7.17
N LYS A 48 -3.40 -13.06 -7.41
CA LYS A 48 -2.87 -13.30 -8.76
C LYS A 48 -3.93 -13.92 -9.67
N ASP A 49 -4.78 -14.81 -9.14
CA ASP A 49 -5.85 -15.43 -9.91
C ASP A 49 -6.91 -14.41 -10.37
N ILE A 50 -7.18 -13.39 -9.56
CA ILE A 50 -8.15 -12.35 -9.93
C ILE A 50 -7.54 -11.21 -10.76
N SER A 51 -6.24 -11.22 -10.98
CA SER A 51 -5.54 -10.17 -11.72
C SER A 51 -5.87 -10.15 -13.22
N SER A 52 -6.53 -11.19 -13.72
CA SER A 52 -7.03 -11.21 -15.10
C SER A 52 -8.30 -10.38 -15.28
N GLU A 53 -8.96 -10.01 -14.18
CA GLU A 53 -10.17 -9.21 -14.21
C GLU A 53 -9.85 -7.71 -14.19
N PRO A 54 -10.69 -6.86 -14.80
CA PRO A 54 -10.53 -5.42 -14.65
C PRO A 54 -10.63 -5.02 -13.17
N LEU A 55 -9.74 -4.13 -12.74
CA LEU A 55 -9.69 -3.70 -11.35
C LEU A 55 -11.04 -3.18 -10.85
N ILE A 56 -11.76 -2.43 -11.69
CA ILE A 56 -13.03 -1.83 -11.29
C ILE A 56 -14.05 -2.87 -10.81
N GLY A 57 -14.01 -4.07 -11.37
CA GLY A 57 -14.92 -5.16 -10.99
C GLY A 57 -14.50 -5.92 -9.73
N VAL A 58 -13.23 -5.84 -9.33
CA VAL A 58 -12.68 -6.61 -8.20
C VAL A 58 -12.11 -5.73 -7.09
N LYS A 59 -12.30 -4.42 -7.20
CA LYS A 59 -11.74 -3.44 -6.27
C LYS A 59 -12.19 -3.68 -4.83
N GLU A 60 -13.47 -3.90 -4.62
CA GLU A 60 -14.01 -4.17 -3.28
C GLU A 60 -13.63 -5.56 -2.76
N PRO A 61 -13.73 -6.65 -3.54
CA PRO A 61 -13.23 -7.95 -3.11
C PRO A 61 -11.75 -7.94 -2.72
N LEU A 62 -10.91 -7.23 -3.48
CA LEU A 62 -9.50 -7.09 -3.16
C LEU A 62 -9.30 -6.37 -1.84
N LYS A 63 -10.02 -5.29 -1.62
CA LYS A 63 -9.97 -4.52 -0.37
C LYS A 63 -10.35 -5.39 0.82
N ASP A 64 -11.43 -6.18 0.70
CA ASP A 64 -11.88 -7.06 1.77
C ASP A 64 -10.88 -8.17 2.06
N MET A 65 -10.28 -8.73 1.02
CA MET A 65 -9.28 -9.78 1.15
C MET A 65 -8.04 -9.26 1.89
N LEU A 66 -7.56 -8.08 1.55
CA LEU A 66 -6.43 -7.46 2.22
C LEU A 66 -6.77 -7.02 3.64
N ALA A 67 -7.98 -6.55 3.89
CA ALA A 67 -8.44 -6.20 5.23
C ALA A 67 -8.37 -7.40 6.19
N ALA A 68 -8.69 -8.59 5.70
CA ALA A 68 -8.58 -9.82 6.49
C ALA A 68 -7.13 -10.10 6.91
N CYS A 69 -6.15 -9.67 6.11
CA CYS A 69 -4.72 -9.81 6.41
C CYS A 69 -4.16 -8.64 7.23
N GLY A 70 -4.98 -7.64 7.55
CA GLY A 70 -4.52 -6.47 8.26
C GLY A 70 -3.87 -5.42 7.39
N VAL A 71 -4.18 -5.40 6.09
CA VAL A 71 -3.68 -4.40 5.14
C VAL A 71 -4.84 -3.52 4.68
N ILE A 72 -4.70 -2.22 4.90
CA ILE A 72 -5.64 -1.21 4.41
C ILE A 72 -5.10 -0.72 3.06
N ILE A 73 -5.78 -1.06 1.97
CA ILE A 73 -5.38 -0.57 0.66
C ILE A 73 -6.07 0.76 0.38
N VAL A 74 -5.29 1.74 -0.07
CA VAL A 74 -5.79 3.05 -0.51
C VAL A 74 -5.43 3.20 -1.99
N TYR A 75 -6.46 3.37 -2.82
CA TYR A 75 -6.27 3.55 -4.25
C TYR A 75 -5.96 5.01 -4.53
N LEU A 76 -4.73 5.29 -4.97
CA LEU A 76 -4.26 6.66 -5.17
C LEU A 76 -4.48 7.13 -6.60
N PRO A 77 -4.79 8.43 -6.78
CA PRO A 77 -4.81 9.01 -8.13
C PRO A 77 -3.39 9.12 -8.68
N ILE A 78 -3.29 9.24 -9.99
CA ILE A 78 -2.02 9.52 -10.65
C ILE A 78 -1.79 11.03 -10.60
N ILE A 79 -0.71 11.44 -9.92
CA ILE A 79 -0.30 12.84 -9.78
C ILE A 79 1.12 12.96 -10.31
N ASP A 80 1.37 13.94 -11.18
CA ASP A 80 2.69 14.22 -11.77
C ASP A 80 3.35 12.98 -12.39
N ASN A 81 2.54 12.15 -13.05
CA ASN A 81 3.00 10.90 -13.68
C ASN A 81 3.65 9.91 -12.71
N ILE A 82 3.36 10.00 -11.43
CA ILE A 82 3.84 9.05 -10.44
C ILE A 82 2.96 7.80 -10.52
N THR A 83 3.47 6.76 -11.16
CA THR A 83 2.72 5.54 -11.48
C THR A 83 3.25 4.29 -10.77
N SER A 84 4.41 4.37 -10.12
CA SER A 84 5.05 3.20 -9.52
C SER A 84 5.59 3.43 -8.11
N THR A 85 5.14 4.49 -7.46
CA THR A 85 5.53 4.80 -6.08
C THR A 85 4.40 4.46 -5.12
N CYS A 86 4.68 3.61 -4.14
CA CYS A 86 3.72 3.23 -3.11
C CYS A 86 4.06 3.91 -1.78
N ILE A 87 3.02 4.18 -1.00
CA ILE A 87 3.13 4.78 0.33
C ILE A 87 2.73 3.72 1.35
N THR A 88 3.62 3.41 2.29
CA THR A 88 3.32 2.45 3.35
C THR A 88 3.63 3.03 4.72
N TYR A 89 2.78 2.71 5.68
CA TYR A 89 3.04 3.03 7.08
C TYR A 89 2.22 2.11 7.98
N SER A 90 2.60 2.07 9.24
CA SER A 90 1.86 1.31 10.24
C SER A 90 0.77 2.17 10.87
N LYS A 91 -0.42 1.59 10.99
CA LYS A 91 -1.55 2.21 11.69
C LYS A 91 -2.02 1.25 12.77
N GLY A 92 -1.59 1.50 14.02
CA GLY A 92 -1.80 0.55 15.10
C GLY A 92 -1.10 -0.76 14.79
N ASN A 93 -1.84 -1.85 14.78
CA ASN A 93 -1.33 -3.18 14.44
C ASN A 93 -1.53 -3.56 12.97
N SER A 94 -1.99 -2.63 12.17
CA SER A 94 -2.28 -2.84 10.75
C SER A 94 -1.31 -2.06 9.88
N ILE A 95 -1.27 -2.40 8.60
CA ILE A 95 -0.45 -1.71 7.61
C ILE A 95 -1.35 -0.97 6.64
N VAL A 96 -0.99 0.25 6.29
CA VAL A 96 -1.64 0.99 5.21
C VAL A 96 -0.75 0.93 3.98
N LEU A 97 -1.34 0.61 2.84
CA LEU A 97 -0.69 0.59 1.53
C LEU A 97 -1.42 1.52 0.58
N GLY A 98 -0.83 2.66 0.29
CA GLY A 98 -1.28 3.56 -0.77
C GLY A 98 -0.63 3.17 -2.08
N ILE A 99 -1.42 2.92 -3.11
CA ILE A 99 -0.93 2.41 -4.38
C ILE A 99 -1.55 3.20 -5.54
N PRO A 100 -0.73 3.71 -6.47
CA PRO A 100 -1.24 4.36 -7.67
C PRO A 100 -2.13 3.41 -8.45
N THR A 101 -3.28 3.90 -8.87
CA THR A 101 -4.30 3.06 -9.48
C THR A 101 -4.55 3.51 -10.91
N GLU A 102 -4.15 2.66 -11.84
CA GLU A 102 -4.60 2.68 -13.22
C GLU A 102 -5.25 1.33 -13.49
N ASP A 103 -6.30 1.29 -14.27
CA ASP A 103 -6.98 0.04 -14.61
C ASP A 103 -6.21 -0.67 -15.74
N THR A 104 -4.98 -1.08 -15.42
CA THR A 104 -4.03 -1.68 -16.35
C THR A 104 -3.33 -2.87 -15.72
N ASP A 105 -2.64 -3.66 -16.55
CA ASP A 105 -1.80 -4.77 -16.08
C ASP A 105 -0.70 -4.29 -15.14
N ASP A 106 -0.25 -3.06 -15.29
CA ASP A 106 0.80 -2.47 -14.44
C ASP A 106 0.36 -2.36 -12.99
N PHE A 107 -0.92 -2.09 -12.73
CA PHE A 107 -1.45 -2.06 -11.37
C PHE A 107 -1.24 -3.41 -10.67
N TRP A 108 -1.57 -4.52 -11.34
CA TRP A 108 -1.47 -5.84 -10.74
C TRP A 108 -0.02 -6.23 -10.46
N ASN A 109 0.88 -5.90 -11.38
CA ASN A 109 2.32 -6.14 -11.18
C ASN A 109 2.85 -5.32 -10.01
N LEU A 110 2.45 -4.05 -9.92
CA LEU A 110 2.84 -3.17 -8.84
C LEU A 110 2.33 -3.68 -7.50
N LEU A 111 1.06 -4.09 -7.45
CA LEU A 111 0.46 -4.63 -6.22
C LEU A 111 1.21 -5.89 -5.77
N GLU A 112 1.51 -6.80 -6.69
CA GLU A 112 2.24 -8.03 -6.35
C GLU A 112 3.60 -7.71 -5.74
N GLU A 113 4.36 -6.80 -6.36
CA GLU A 113 5.66 -6.38 -5.82
C GLU A 113 5.53 -5.75 -4.45
N ALA A 114 4.54 -4.89 -4.26
CA ALA A 114 4.32 -4.22 -2.98
C ALA A 114 3.97 -5.22 -1.88
N LEU A 115 3.09 -6.17 -2.16
CA LEU A 115 2.69 -7.18 -1.17
C LEU A 115 3.84 -8.13 -0.84
N GLN A 116 4.62 -8.55 -1.83
CA GLN A 116 5.83 -9.35 -1.59
C GLN A 116 6.82 -8.60 -0.71
N ASN A 117 7.01 -7.31 -0.96
CA ASN A 117 7.91 -6.50 -0.15
C ASN A 117 7.45 -6.44 1.31
N LEU A 118 6.14 -6.29 1.56
CA LEU A 118 5.60 -6.29 2.93
C LEU A 118 5.90 -7.60 3.65
N VAL A 119 5.72 -8.72 2.96
CA VAL A 119 5.93 -10.06 3.52
C VAL A 119 7.41 -10.32 3.78
N GLU A 120 8.27 -10.02 2.82
CA GLU A 120 9.71 -10.32 2.89
C GLU A 120 10.43 -9.47 3.92
N ARG A 121 9.98 -8.25 4.13
CA ARG A 121 10.62 -7.34 5.07
C ARG A 121 10.11 -7.48 6.49
N ASP A 122 9.16 -8.37 6.73
CA ASP A 122 8.52 -8.52 8.04
C ASP A 122 8.02 -7.17 8.58
N PHE A 123 7.43 -6.39 7.70
CA PHE A 123 6.89 -5.07 8.02
C PHE A 123 5.40 -5.20 8.41
N PRO A 124 4.96 -4.56 9.50
CA PRO A 124 5.76 -3.94 10.56
C PRO A 124 6.38 -4.99 11.48
N HIS A 125 7.41 -4.63 12.22
CA HIS A 125 7.99 -5.55 13.20
C HIS A 125 6.96 -5.88 14.27
N SER A 126 6.80 -7.18 14.56
CA SER A 126 5.75 -7.68 15.44
C SER A 126 5.81 -7.17 16.87
N ASN A 127 6.98 -6.78 17.35
CA ASN A 127 7.20 -6.31 18.72
C ASN A 127 7.15 -4.80 18.85
N ARG A 128 6.88 -4.10 17.76
CA ARG A 128 6.94 -2.65 17.77
C ARG A 128 5.58 -2.05 18.11
N LYS A 129 5.57 -1.12 19.05
CA LYS A 129 4.40 -0.30 19.29
C LYS A 129 4.38 0.84 18.27
N TYR A 130 3.27 1.00 17.58
CA TYR A 130 3.11 2.01 16.56
C TYR A 130 2.48 3.26 17.16
N ARG A 131 2.96 4.41 16.70
CA ARG A 131 2.46 5.71 17.11
C ARG A 131 1.83 6.42 15.92
N ASN A 132 0.98 7.41 16.18
CA ASN A 132 0.30 8.15 15.13
C ASN A 132 1.24 8.88 14.17
N ASN A 133 2.48 9.10 14.59
CA ASN A 133 3.50 9.78 13.79
C ASN A 133 4.61 8.85 13.29
N ASP A 134 4.33 7.54 13.20
CA ASP A 134 5.29 6.59 12.65
C ASP A 134 5.70 7.01 11.24
N PRO A 135 6.98 6.80 10.88
CA PRO A 135 7.48 7.22 9.59
C PRO A 135 6.75 6.55 8.44
N VAL A 136 6.48 7.34 7.43
CA VAL A 136 5.93 6.84 6.17
C VAL A 136 7.10 6.32 5.33
N THR A 137 6.93 5.15 4.76
CA THR A 137 7.90 4.56 3.83
C THR A 137 7.43 4.82 2.40
N VAL A 138 8.31 5.39 1.61
CA VAL A 138 8.07 5.66 0.19
C VAL A 138 8.91 4.70 -0.62
N VAL A 139 8.28 3.88 -1.44
CA VAL A 139 8.97 2.87 -2.24
C VAL A 139 8.63 3.08 -3.70
N ASN A 140 9.65 3.30 -4.51
CA ASN A 140 9.49 3.41 -5.96
C ASN A 140 9.87 2.08 -6.62
N TYR A 141 8.88 1.42 -7.19
CA TYR A 141 9.03 0.11 -7.81
C TYR A 141 9.44 0.18 -9.27
#